data_1e60d30d09d005a9874224d598520ff4
#
_entry.id   1e60d30d09d005a9874224d598520ff4
#
_cell.length_a   1.000
_cell.length_b   1.000
_cell.length_c   1.000
_cell.angle_alpha   90.00
_cell.angle_beta   90.00
_cell.angle_gamma   90.00
#
_symmetry.space_group_name_H-M   'P 1'
#
loop_
_entity.id
_entity.type
_entity.pdbx_description
1 polymer ?
#
loop_
_entity_poly.entity_id
_entity_poly.type
_entity_poly.pdbx_seq_one_letter_code
_entity_poly.pdbx_strand_id
1 'polypeptide(L)'
;MKRQPSVVPITDEVWISQNSKLEKCKRLLRKNDSYLFVFWFEESFRKFQTAFDVGENSPNLAYARELSAADLFNRTPIFCEHHPLRKTEQDLFLSLKFKEITVFSSLDEPLFQKFGGEKVAELMKQLGVAGNSISHSWVSAAIRRAQEKIATKVSNEQRTSSSQEEWFSLNLPG
;
A
#
# COMPACT_ATOMS: atom_id res chain seq x y z
N MET A 1 -12.95 29.95 8.06
CA MET A 1 -11.71 29.29 7.66
C MET A 1 -11.93 27.80 7.56
N LYS A 2 -11.87 27.24 6.35
CA LYS A 2 -12.01 25.78 6.18
C LYS A 2 -10.70 25.12 6.64
N ARG A 3 -10.77 24.30 7.68
CA ARG A 3 -9.62 23.48 8.09
C ARG A 3 -9.34 22.46 6.98
N GLN A 4 -8.08 22.35 6.54
CA GLN A 4 -7.69 21.25 5.68
C GLN A 4 -7.90 19.94 6.44
N PRO A 5 -8.38 18.87 5.75
CA PRO A 5 -8.50 17.58 6.42
C PRO A 5 -7.12 17.15 6.93
N SER A 6 -7.06 16.74 8.20
CA SER A 6 -5.82 16.27 8.84
C SER A 6 -5.39 14.90 8.34
N VAL A 7 -6.26 14.19 7.62
CA VAL A 7 -6.07 12.81 7.18
C VAL A 7 -6.73 12.62 5.81
N VAL A 8 -6.03 11.95 4.91
CA VAL A 8 -6.60 11.52 3.62
C VAL A 8 -7.26 10.17 3.81
N PRO A 9 -8.54 10.00 3.48
CA PRO A 9 -9.21 8.72 3.58
C PRO A 9 -8.57 7.66 2.68
N ILE A 10 -8.46 6.43 3.20
CA ILE A 10 -7.89 5.29 2.49
C ILE A 10 -8.97 4.24 2.30
N THR A 11 -9.14 3.78 1.05
CA THR A 11 -9.91 2.59 0.72
C THR A 11 -8.93 1.45 0.57
N ASP A 12 -9.00 0.47 1.47
CA ASP A 12 -8.14 -0.70 1.45
C ASP A 12 -8.83 -1.87 0.76
N GLU A 13 -8.08 -2.58 -0.07
CA GLU A 13 -8.45 -3.92 -0.53
C GLU A 13 -7.30 -4.86 -0.24
N VAL A 14 -7.59 -5.98 0.45
CA VAL A 14 -6.59 -6.93 0.93
C VAL A 14 -6.85 -8.30 0.31
N TRP A 15 -5.84 -8.84 -0.36
CA TRP A 15 -5.87 -10.19 -0.95
C TRP A 15 -5.21 -11.21 -0.01
N ILE A 16 -5.55 -12.49 -0.19
CA ILE A 16 -4.91 -13.56 0.58
C ILE A 16 -3.43 -13.70 0.22
N SER A 17 -3.06 -13.42 -1.04
CA SER A 17 -1.68 -13.55 -1.51
C SER A 17 -1.29 -12.43 -2.44
N GLN A 18 0.01 -12.21 -2.55
CA GLN A 18 0.58 -11.24 -3.47
C GLN A 18 0.28 -11.60 -4.94
N ASN A 19 0.26 -12.89 -5.26
CA ASN A 19 -0.09 -13.34 -6.61
C ASN A 19 -1.53 -12.93 -6.99
N SER A 20 -2.49 -13.09 -6.08
CA SER A 20 -3.87 -12.64 -6.30
C SER A 20 -3.96 -11.14 -6.50
N LYS A 21 -3.22 -10.37 -5.73
CA LYS A 21 -3.14 -8.92 -5.88
C LYS A 21 -2.57 -8.54 -7.25
N LEU A 22 -1.47 -9.16 -7.66
CA LEU A 22 -0.85 -8.95 -8.97
C LEU A 22 -1.82 -9.23 -10.13
N GLU A 23 -2.57 -10.32 -10.05
CA GLU A 23 -3.56 -10.69 -11.06
C GLU A 23 -4.66 -9.62 -11.18
N LYS A 24 -5.09 -9.06 -10.06
CA LYS A 24 -6.05 -7.95 -10.07
C LYS A 24 -5.46 -6.72 -10.78
N CYS A 25 -4.23 -6.36 -10.49
CA CYS A 25 -3.58 -5.21 -11.12
C CYS A 25 -3.42 -5.41 -12.62
N LYS A 26 -3.07 -6.63 -13.05
CA LYS A 26 -3.01 -6.97 -14.49
C LYS A 26 -4.36 -6.80 -15.16
N ARG A 27 -5.45 -7.25 -14.52
CA ARG A 27 -6.81 -7.11 -15.07
C ARG A 27 -7.20 -5.64 -15.22
N LEU A 28 -6.87 -4.82 -14.21
CA LEU A 28 -7.14 -3.39 -14.26
C LEU A 28 -6.41 -2.71 -15.42
N LEU A 29 -5.12 -3.01 -15.57
CA LEU A 29 -4.30 -2.42 -16.61
C LEU A 29 -4.76 -2.79 -18.02
N ARG A 30 -5.27 -4.02 -18.21
CA ARG A 30 -5.86 -4.45 -19.49
C ARG A 30 -7.12 -3.66 -19.85
N LYS A 31 -7.88 -3.23 -18.85
CA LYS A 31 -9.12 -2.48 -19.06
C LYS A 31 -8.86 -1.00 -19.27
N ASN A 32 -7.84 -0.45 -18.64
CA ASN A 32 -7.57 0.98 -18.66
C ASN A 32 -6.09 1.23 -18.36
N ASP A 33 -5.38 1.82 -19.31
CA ASP A 33 -3.97 2.12 -19.19
C ASP A 33 -3.66 3.39 -18.38
N SER A 34 -4.70 4.05 -17.83
CA SER A 34 -4.51 5.23 -16.98
C SER A 34 -4.09 4.90 -15.54
N TYR A 35 -4.13 3.64 -15.14
CA TYR A 35 -3.69 3.25 -13.80
C TYR A 35 -2.20 3.49 -13.61
N LEU A 36 -1.87 4.03 -12.43
CA LEU A 36 -0.51 4.21 -11.98
C LEU A 36 -0.34 3.43 -10.66
N PHE A 37 0.44 2.36 -10.71
CA PHE A 37 0.71 1.54 -9.53
C PHE A 37 1.93 2.10 -8.81
N VAL A 38 1.76 2.43 -7.53
CA VAL A 38 2.76 3.13 -6.73
C VAL A 38 3.29 2.23 -5.61
N PHE A 39 4.61 2.25 -5.42
CA PHE A 39 5.31 1.36 -4.49
C PHE A 39 6.21 2.15 -3.55
N TRP A 40 6.20 1.76 -2.29
CA TRP A 40 7.12 2.30 -1.28
C TRP A 40 8.50 1.64 -1.34
N PHE A 41 8.57 0.37 -1.81
CA PHE A 41 9.78 -0.44 -1.74
C PHE A 41 10.17 -0.99 -3.11
N GLU A 42 11.48 -1.05 -3.34
CA GLU A 42 12.06 -1.51 -4.60
C GLU A 42 11.71 -2.97 -4.89
N GLU A 43 11.73 -3.83 -3.87
CA GLU A 43 11.40 -5.25 -4.04
C GLU A 43 10.01 -5.44 -4.64
N SER A 44 9.01 -4.74 -4.10
CA SER A 44 7.63 -4.80 -4.59
C SER A 44 7.52 -4.25 -6.01
N PHE A 45 8.18 -3.13 -6.28
CA PHE A 45 8.22 -2.53 -7.61
C PHE A 45 8.77 -3.52 -8.65
N ARG A 46 9.88 -4.17 -8.34
CA ARG A 46 10.52 -5.10 -9.27
C ARG A 46 9.69 -6.36 -9.50
N LYS A 47 8.98 -6.85 -8.50
CA LYS A 47 8.05 -7.98 -8.67
C LYS A 47 6.93 -7.64 -9.66
N PHE A 48 6.37 -6.44 -9.54
CA PHE A 48 5.35 -5.96 -10.49
C PHE A 48 5.94 -5.73 -11.88
N GLN A 49 7.10 -5.13 -11.96
CA GLN A 49 7.80 -4.90 -13.22
C GLN A 49 7.99 -6.21 -13.98
N THR A 50 8.47 -7.24 -13.30
CA THR A 50 8.66 -8.57 -13.87
C THR A 50 7.34 -9.20 -14.28
N ALA A 51 6.33 -9.13 -13.41
CA ALA A 51 5.02 -9.74 -13.65
C ALA A 51 4.29 -9.08 -14.84
N PHE A 52 4.49 -7.78 -15.04
CA PHE A 52 3.87 -7.05 -16.15
C PHE A 52 4.74 -7.06 -17.42
N ASP A 53 5.97 -7.56 -17.31
CA ASP A 53 6.95 -7.58 -18.42
C ASP A 53 7.13 -6.17 -19.02
N VAL A 54 7.40 -5.19 -18.16
CA VAL A 54 7.59 -3.79 -18.56
C VAL A 54 8.97 -3.28 -18.14
N GLY A 55 9.46 -2.23 -18.81
CA GLY A 55 10.73 -1.60 -18.51
C GLY A 55 10.66 -0.70 -17.28
N GLU A 56 11.83 -0.23 -16.84
CA GLU A 56 11.95 0.65 -15.67
C GLU A 56 11.24 1.99 -15.84
N ASN A 57 11.06 2.43 -17.08
CA ASN A 57 10.41 3.70 -17.40
C ASN A 57 8.94 3.52 -17.78
N SER A 58 8.30 2.43 -17.35
CA SER A 58 6.88 2.23 -17.62
C SER A 58 6.04 3.38 -17.06
N PRO A 59 5.12 3.96 -17.83
CA PRO A 59 4.26 5.03 -17.33
C PRO A 59 3.23 4.56 -16.31
N ASN A 60 3.12 3.25 -16.09
CA ASN A 60 2.14 2.64 -15.18
C ASN A 60 2.73 2.26 -13.81
N LEU A 61 4.03 2.44 -13.61
CA LEU A 61 4.71 2.12 -12.35
C LEU A 61 5.47 3.35 -11.83
N ALA A 62 5.42 3.57 -10.54
CA ALA A 62 6.14 4.67 -9.90
C ALA A 62 6.55 4.32 -8.47
N TYR A 63 7.65 4.93 -8.02
CA TYR A 63 8.03 4.91 -6.62
C TYR A 63 7.32 6.05 -5.87
N ALA A 64 6.80 5.75 -4.70
CA ALA A 64 6.12 6.75 -3.87
C ALA A 64 7.04 7.95 -3.57
N ARG A 65 8.31 7.69 -3.27
CA ARG A 65 9.30 8.72 -2.94
C ARG A 65 9.61 9.68 -4.09
N GLU A 66 9.33 9.28 -5.33
CA GLU A 66 9.60 10.07 -6.53
C GLU A 66 8.33 10.64 -7.17
N LEU A 67 7.18 10.36 -6.55
CA LEU A 67 5.88 10.71 -7.11
C LEU A 67 5.66 12.22 -7.06
N SER A 68 5.28 12.79 -8.20
CA SER A 68 4.98 14.22 -8.35
C SER A 68 3.58 14.42 -8.92
N ALA A 69 3.08 15.65 -8.84
CA ALA A 69 1.79 16.02 -9.43
C ALA A 69 1.76 15.77 -10.94
N ALA A 70 2.91 15.93 -11.62
CA ALA A 70 3.00 15.68 -13.07
C ALA A 70 2.75 14.21 -13.40
N ASP A 71 3.24 13.28 -12.56
CA ASP A 71 3.04 11.84 -12.75
C ASP A 71 1.57 11.45 -12.63
N LEU A 72 0.79 12.22 -11.89
CA LEU A 72 -0.61 11.94 -11.58
C LEU A 72 -1.59 12.52 -12.60
N PHE A 73 -1.10 13.33 -13.54
CA PHE A 73 -1.97 13.98 -14.51
C PHE A 73 -2.66 12.95 -15.42
N ASN A 74 -4.00 12.96 -15.41
CA ASN A 74 -4.83 11.98 -16.12
C ASN A 74 -4.55 10.52 -15.75
N ARG A 75 -4.09 10.28 -14.52
CA ARG A 75 -3.81 8.93 -14.03
C ARG A 75 -4.58 8.64 -12.76
N THR A 76 -4.90 7.35 -12.57
CA THR A 76 -5.55 6.84 -11.36
C THR A 76 -4.51 6.12 -10.53
N PRO A 77 -4.02 6.72 -9.44
CA PRO A 77 -3.00 6.07 -8.61
C PRO A 77 -3.62 4.99 -7.72
N ILE A 78 -2.92 3.86 -7.62
CA ILE A 78 -3.20 2.81 -6.66
C ILE A 78 -1.89 2.47 -5.98
N PHE A 79 -1.84 2.62 -4.65
CA PHE A 79 -0.69 2.19 -3.88
C PHE A 79 -0.77 0.68 -3.69
N CYS A 80 0.30 -0.03 -4.02
CA CYS A 80 0.28 -1.49 -4.04
C CYS A 80 0.87 -2.11 -2.77
N GLU A 81 1.03 -1.31 -1.74
CA GLU A 81 1.41 -1.72 -0.39
C GLU A 81 1.24 -0.54 0.56
N HIS A 82 1.15 -0.83 1.85
CA HIS A 82 1.26 0.18 2.89
C HIS A 82 2.72 0.41 3.29
N HIS A 83 3.03 1.65 3.63
CA HIS A 83 4.24 1.92 4.41
C HIS A 83 3.97 1.52 5.86
N PRO A 84 4.95 0.95 6.60
CA PRO A 84 4.73 0.60 8.01
C PRO A 84 4.35 1.78 8.90
N LEU A 85 4.79 2.98 8.56
CA LEU A 85 4.43 4.20 9.30
C LEU A 85 3.31 4.96 8.58
N ARG A 86 2.17 5.06 9.24
CA ARG A 86 1.03 5.81 8.73
C ARG A 86 1.37 7.27 8.45
N LYS A 87 2.19 7.89 9.31
CA LYS A 87 2.60 9.28 9.13
C LYS A 87 3.30 9.49 7.78
N THR A 88 4.16 8.56 7.37
CA THR A 88 4.86 8.63 6.09
C THR A 88 3.87 8.62 4.93
N GLU A 89 2.87 7.76 4.99
CA GLU A 89 1.80 7.71 3.98
C GLU A 89 1.02 9.02 3.95
N GLN A 90 0.52 9.46 5.10
CA GLN A 90 -0.34 10.64 5.18
C GLN A 90 0.39 11.91 4.78
N ASP A 91 1.67 12.05 5.13
CA ASP A 91 2.48 13.20 4.73
C ASP A 91 2.57 13.29 3.19
N LEU A 92 2.77 12.18 2.52
CA LEU A 92 2.79 12.15 1.05
C LEU A 92 1.41 12.45 0.47
N PHE A 93 0.37 11.80 0.97
CA PHE A 93 -0.99 11.98 0.46
C PHE A 93 -1.47 13.42 0.59
N LEU A 94 -1.16 14.06 1.72
CA LEU A 94 -1.49 15.47 1.96
C LEU A 94 -0.68 16.40 1.05
N SER A 95 0.61 16.12 0.85
CA SER A 95 1.47 16.94 -0.01
C SER A 95 1.04 16.90 -1.46
N LEU A 96 0.51 15.77 -1.92
CA LEU A 96 -0.01 15.60 -3.28
C LEU A 96 -1.49 15.97 -3.42
N LYS A 97 -2.11 16.41 -2.32
CA LYS A 97 -3.51 16.88 -2.27
C LYS A 97 -4.52 15.84 -2.72
N PHE A 98 -4.28 14.57 -2.40
CA PHE A 98 -5.27 13.53 -2.63
C PHE A 98 -6.52 13.76 -1.79
N LYS A 99 -7.70 13.59 -2.38
CA LYS A 99 -8.98 13.61 -1.65
C LYS A 99 -9.25 12.27 -0.98
N GLU A 100 -8.86 11.20 -1.63
CA GLU A 100 -8.92 9.83 -1.17
C GLU A 100 -7.87 9.02 -1.92
N ILE A 101 -7.51 7.87 -1.40
CA ILE A 101 -6.52 6.99 -2.03
C ILE A 101 -6.91 5.53 -1.86
N THR A 102 -6.62 4.72 -2.87
CA THR A 102 -6.81 3.28 -2.81
C THR A 102 -5.46 2.61 -2.55
N VAL A 103 -5.45 1.67 -1.60
CA VAL A 103 -4.27 0.86 -1.28
C VAL A 103 -4.61 -0.62 -1.43
N PHE A 104 -3.83 -1.33 -2.20
CA PHE A 104 -3.90 -2.78 -2.37
C PHE A 104 -2.82 -3.44 -1.53
N SER A 105 -3.21 -4.44 -0.74
CA SER A 105 -2.30 -5.18 0.14
C SER A 105 -2.55 -6.67 0.04
N SER A 106 -1.66 -7.46 0.62
CA SER A 106 -1.85 -8.92 0.73
C SER A 106 -1.37 -9.42 2.08
N LEU A 107 -2.01 -10.50 2.56
CA LEU A 107 -1.74 -11.05 3.90
C LEU A 107 -0.32 -11.60 4.05
N ASP A 108 0.36 -11.91 2.95
CA ASP A 108 1.74 -12.41 2.98
C ASP A 108 2.80 -11.28 3.05
N GLU A 109 2.38 -10.02 3.10
CA GLU A 109 3.32 -8.91 3.31
C GLU A 109 3.81 -8.86 4.75
N PRO A 110 5.07 -8.44 4.98
CA PRO A 110 5.65 -8.38 6.34
C PRO A 110 4.82 -7.60 7.35
N LEU A 111 4.15 -6.52 6.93
CA LEU A 111 3.26 -5.76 7.82
C LEU A 111 2.20 -6.66 8.46
N PHE A 112 1.53 -7.48 7.65
CA PHE A 112 0.48 -8.39 8.13
C PHE A 112 1.04 -9.61 8.85
N GLN A 113 2.21 -10.09 8.44
CA GLN A 113 2.87 -11.21 9.10
C GLN A 113 3.30 -10.88 10.52
N LYS A 114 3.66 -9.63 10.77
CA LYS A 114 4.16 -9.17 12.07
C LYS A 114 3.10 -8.46 12.91
N PHE A 115 2.12 -7.81 12.26
CA PHE A 115 1.12 -6.98 12.93
C PHE A 115 -0.22 -7.08 12.21
N GLY A 116 -1.28 -7.45 12.94
CA GLY A 116 -2.65 -7.32 12.46
C GLY A 116 -3.13 -8.30 11.41
N GLY A 117 -2.28 -9.17 10.87
CA GLY A 117 -2.65 -10.11 9.81
C GLY A 117 -3.71 -11.12 10.25
N GLU A 118 -3.62 -11.62 11.48
CA GLU A 118 -4.59 -12.55 12.04
C GLU A 118 -5.98 -11.92 12.14
N LYS A 119 -6.04 -10.65 12.54
CA LYS A 119 -7.29 -9.90 12.64
C LYS A 119 -7.94 -9.73 11.28
N VAL A 120 -7.17 -9.36 10.27
CA VAL A 120 -7.67 -9.21 8.90
C VAL A 120 -8.12 -10.56 8.34
N ALA A 121 -7.34 -11.62 8.55
CA ALA A 121 -7.68 -12.98 8.11
C ALA A 121 -9.00 -13.44 8.74
N GLU A 122 -9.20 -13.17 10.04
CA GLU A 122 -10.44 -13.49 10.73
C GLU A 122 -11.63 -12.73 10.15
N LEU A 123 -11.46 -11.43 9.88
CA LEU A 123 -12.49 -10.61 9.24
C LEU A 123 -12.87 -11.16 7.85
N MET A 124 -11.90 -11.63 7.09
CA MET A 124 -12.15 -12.25 5.79
C MET A 124 -13.01 -13.50 5.91
N LYS A 125 -12.79 -14.31 6.95
CA LYS A 125 -13.64 -15.50 7.23
C LYS A 125 -15.04 -15.09 7.63
N GLN A 126 -15.18 -14.12 8.50
CA GLN A 126 -16.49 -13.70 9.04
C GLN A 126 -17.38 -13.03 8.00
N LEU A 127 -16.79 -12.21 7.13
CA LEU A 127 -17.53 -11.41 6.17
C LEU A 127 -17.79 -12.12 4.84
N GLY A 128 -17.20 -13.30 4.66
CA GLY A 128 -17.28 -14.02 3.39
C GLY A 128 -16.47 -13.30 2.31
N VAL A 129 -15.54 -14.00 1.67
CA VAL A 129 -14.62 -13.40 0.69
C VAL A 129 -15.04 -13.78 -0.71
N ALA A 130 -15.38 -12.77 -1.53
CA ALA A 130 -15.58 -12.95 -2.97
C ALA A 130 -14.27 -12.58 -3.69
N GLY A 131 -13.70 -13.55 -4.48
CA GLY A 131 -12.56 -13.28 -5.32
C GLY A 131 -11.22 -13.12 -4.58
N ASN A 132 -11.03 -13.79 -3.44
CA ASN A 132 -9.79 -13.81 -2.66
C ASN A 132 -9.36 -12.46 -2.08
N SER A 133 -10.28 -11.50 -1.98
CA SER A 133 -10.00 -10.19 -1.40
C SER A 133 -11.14 -9.69 -0.53
N ILE A 134 -10.84 -8.72 0.32
CA ILE A 134 -11.82 -8.02 1.14
C ILE A 134 -11.54 -6.52 1.10
N SER A 135 -12.64 -5.73 1.00
CA SER A 135 -12.60 -4.28 1.18
C SER A 135 -13.71 -3.89 2.13
N HIS A 136 -13.34 -3.48 3.34
CA HIS A 136 -14.28 -3.11 4.39
C HIS A 136 -13.63 -2.12 5.35
N SER A 137 -14.43 -1.22 5.94
CA SER A 137 -13.93 -0.22 6.89
C SER A 137 -13.24 -0.84 8.11
N TRP A 138 -13.66 -2.03 8.54
CA TRP A 138 -13.01 -2.74 9.65
C TRP A 138 -11.60 -3.17 9.31
N VAL A 139 -11.34 -3.50 8.05
CA VAL A 139 -10.01 -3.87 7.56
C VAL A 139 -9.08 -2.65 7.59
N SER A 140 -9.54 -1.52 7.10
CA SER A 140 -8.78 -0.26 7.18
C SER A 140 -8.47 0.13 8.62
N ALA A 141 -9.43 -0.05 9.53
CA ALA A 141 -9.24 0.21 10.95
C ALA A 141 -8.19 -0.73 11.56
N ALA A 142 -8.19 -2.01 11.18
CA ALA A 142 -7.20 -2.98 11.66
C ALA A 142 -5.79 -2.63 11.17
N ILE A 143 -5.65 -2.23 9.91
CA ILE A 143 -4.37 -1.81 9.33
C ILE A 143 -3.85 -0.56 10.06
N ARG A 144 -4.72 0.43 10.27
CA ARG A 144 -4.36 1.65 10.99
C ARG A 144 -3.86 1.34 12.40
N ARG A 145 -4.54 0.47 13.12
CA ARG A 145 -4.11 0.05 14.47
C ARG A 145 -2.76 -0.63 14.45
N ALA A 146 -2.49 -1.46 13.43
CA ALA A 146 -1.18 -2.08 13.26
C ALA A 146 -0.08 -1.03 13.05
N GLN A 147 -0.33 -0.06 12.17
CA GLN A 147 0.61 1.03 11.92
C GLN A 147 0.82 1.90 13.17
N GLU A 148 -0.23 2.20 13.93
CA GLU A 148 -0.12 2.95 15.19
C GLU A 148 0.72 2.20 16.21
N LYS A 149 0.56 0.89 16.31
CA LYS A 149 1.35 0.03 17.19
C LYS A 149 2.83 0.04 16.79
N ILE A 150 3.12 -0.03 15.51
CA ILE A 150 4.49 0.09 14.98
C ILE A 150 5.08 1.45 15.38
N ALA A 151 4.32 2.53 15.18
CA ALA A 151 4.78 3.89 15.48
C ALA A 151 5.19 4.06 16.94
N THR A 152 4.51 3.38 17.88
CA THR A 152 4.89 3.45 19.31
C THR A 152 6.24 2.79 19.60
N LYS A 153 6.72 1.92 18.72
CA LYS A 153 7.98 1.16 18.90
C LYS A 153 9.16 1.79 18.16
N VAL A 154 8.91 2.76 17.28
CA VAL A 154 9.95 3.36 16.45
C VAL A 154 10.12 4.82 16.87
N SER A 155 11.20 5.12 17.60
CA SER A 155 11.50 6.49 18.02
C SER A 155 12.28 7.27 16.95
N ASN A 156 13.24 6.62 16.28
CA ASN A 156 14.03 7.17 15.20
C ASN A 156 14.04 6.21 14.03
N GLU A 157 13.30 6.55 12.98
CA GLU A 157 13.21 5.70 11.80
C GLU A 157 14.55 5.57 11.08
N GLN A 158 14.96 4.33 10.83
CA GLN A 158 16.04 4.00 9.90
C GLN A 158 15.41 3.81 8.53
N ARG A 159 15.55 4.81 7.66
CA ARG A 159 14.91 4.78 6.35
C ARG A 159 15.58 3.79 5.41
N THR A 160 14.76 3.03 4.71
CA THR A 160 15.18 2.18 3.61
C THR A 160 14.05 2.11 2.59
N SER A 161 14.40 1.98 1.33
CA SER A 161 13.45 1.77 0.24
C SER A 161 13.66 0.42 -0.45
N SER A 162 14.49 -0.46 0.13
CA SER A 162 14.80 -1.74 -0.53
C SER A 162 13.67 -2.74 -0.42
N SER A 163 13.21 -3.03 0.80
CA SER A 163 12.09 -3.94 1.03
C SER A 163 11.41 -3.64 2.35
N GLN A 164 10.17 -4.07 2.46
CA GLN A 164 9.41 -3.98 3.70
C GLN A 164 10.07 -4.81 4.81
N GLU A 165 10.61 -5.99 4.47
CA GLU A 165 11.32 -6.85 5.41
C GLU A 165 12.56 -6.16 5.97
N GLU A 166 13.33 -5.50 5.14
CA GLU A 166 14.51 -4.75 5.60
C GLU A 166 14.10 -3.59 6.50
N TRP A 167 13.02 -2.90 6.15
CA TRP A 167 12.51 -1.82 7.00
C TRP A 167 12.23 -2.32 8.43
N PHE A 168 11.56 -3.45 8.56
CA PHE A 168 11.29 -4.05 9.87
C PHE A 168 12.56 -4.49 10.58
N SER A 169 13.50 -5.07 9.85
CA SER A 169 14.79 -5.50 10.44
C SER A 169 15.57 -4.33 11.02
N LEU A 170 15.54 -3.18 10.34
CA LEU A 170 16.25 -1.98 10.80
C LEU A 170 15.54 -1.26 11.93
N ASN A 171 14.21 -1.29 11.97
CA ASN A 171 13.43 -0.46 12.88
C ASN A 171 12.85 -1.22 14.07
N LEU A 172 12.67 -2.51 13.94
CA LEU A 172 12.14 -3.39 14.99
C LEU A 172 13.00 -4.64 15.11
N PRO A 173 14.29 -4.49 15.46
CA PRO A 173 15.17 -5.64 15.61
C PRO A 173 14.77 -6.49 16.82
N GLY A 174 14.83 -7.80 16.65
CA GLY A 174 14.47 -8.78 17.67
C GLY A 174 13.23 -9.55 17.36
#